data_55e482503e7bfeb7d2f5b65e9879bcf6
#
_entry.id   55e482503e7bfeb7d2f5b65e9879bcf6
#
_cell.length_a   1.000
_cell.length_b   1.000
_cell.length_c   1.000
_cell.angle_alpha   90.00
_cell.angle_beta   90.00
_cell.angle_gamma   90.00
#
_symmetry.space_group_name_H-M   'P 1'
#
loop_
_entity.id
_entity.type
_entity.pdbx_description
1 polymer ?
#
loop_
_entity_poly.entity_id
_entity_poly.type
_entity_poly.pdbx_seq_one_letter_code
_entity_poly.pdbx_strand_id
1 'polypeptide(L)'
;MLDIFLTAAPGLESLLANEAEQAGFIVDQSEHGGVTIKGGWPDVWRANLILRGASHVLVRLGSFKANHLAKLDKQAAAFPWADTLQDGVPVKVEVTCKKSRIYHSKAAAERIERGIMAAVNAPISDDADVVIKARLLNDVCTISVDSSGEPLHKRGHKQVVNKAPMRENLAAMLLAAAGYQGSEPIIDPMCGSGTFVIEAAEIASKMYPGRSRAFAFEQLKTFDPAAWNTLKTTGNSQSVDQIFYGFDRDSGAIKMSAENAAAAGVETPCQFAPATISELTPPSDTTGLIIVNPPYGVRIGQVKKLLPLYQSLGRVLLERFSGWRVAIATNSHDLARATKLPFDPKSLSFDHGGTRVKLYIAVIK
;
A
#
# COMPACT_ATOMS: atom_id res chain seq x y z
N MET A 1 17.76 -13.47 14.08
CA MET A 1 16.76 -12.38 13.92
C MET A 1 16.97 -11.78 12.55
N LEU A 2 15.94 -11.68 11.75
CA LEU A 2 15.98 -11.19 10.36
C LEU A 2 15.78 -9.68 10.32
N ASP A 3 16.35 -9.04 9.30
CA ASP A 3 16.01 -7.69 8.88
C ASP A 3 14.91 -7.78 7.83
N ILE A 4 13.71 -7.33 8.19
CA ILE A 4 12.52 -7.37 7.34
C ILE A 4 12.23 -5.93 6.90
N PHE A 5 12.35 -5.65 5.62
CA PHE A 5 12.16 -4.33 5.06
C PHE A 5 10.76 -4.19 4.45
N LEU A 6 9.95 -3.38 5.06
CA LEU A 6 8.61 -3.02 4.61
C LEU A 6 8.72 -1.85 3.64
N THR A 7 8.39 -2.03 2.36
CA THR A 7 8.47 -0.93 1.39
C THR A 7 7.26 -0.01 1.51
N ALA A 8 7.50 1.29 1.49
CA ALA A 8 6.48 2.34 1.55
C ALA A 8 6.54 3.29 0.37
N ALA A 9 5.43 3.95 0.06
CA ALA A 9 5.47 5.12 -0.82
C ALA A 9 6.24 6.25 -0.12
N PRO A 10 7.17 6.94 -0.84
CA PRO A 10 7.96 8.02 -0.26
C PRO A 10 7.08 9.12 0.37
N GLY A 11 7.36 9.43 1.63
CA GLY A 11 6.61 10.37 2.46
C GLY A 11 5.58 9.73 3.40
N LEU A 12 5.39 8.40 3.33
CA LEU A 12 4.48 7.64 4.21
C LEU A 12 5.23 6.70 5.16
N GLU A 13 6.54 6.76 5.21
CA GLU A 13 7.36 5.84 6.00
C GLU A 13 7.03 5.91 7.50
N SER A 14 6.81 7.10 8.04
CA SER A 14 6.44 7.27 9.45
C SER A 14 5.06 6.67 9.79
N LEU A 15 4.10 6.74 8.87
CA LEU A 15 2.79 6.12 9.06
C LEU A 15 2.91 4.58 9.05
N LEU A 16 3.72 4.02 8.14
CA LEU A 16 3.97 2.59 8.12
C LEU A 16 4.74 2.11 9.37
N ALA A 17 5.68 2.91 9.88
CA ALA A 17 6.37 2.62 11.14
C ALA A 17 5.38 2.56 12.31
N ASN A 18 4.51 3.56 12.43
CA ASN A 18 3.46 3.60 13.46
C ASN A 18 2.49 2.41 13.34
N GLU A 19 2.08 2.04 12.11
CA GLU A 19 1.25 0.85 11.89
C GLU A 19 1.96 -0.42 12.37
N ALA A 20 3.24 -0.59 12.03
CA ALA A 20 4.03 -1.74 12.44
C ALA A 20 4.20 -1.80 13.96
N GLU A 21 4.48 -0.68 14.63
CA GLU A 21 4.58 -0.58 16.09
C GLU A 21 3.25 -0.93 16.77
N GLN A 22 2.12 -0.38 16.30
CA GLN A 22 0.78 -0.68 16.81
C GLN A 22 0.40 -2.16 16.61
N ALA A 23 0.89 -2.76 15.54
CA ALA A 23 0.73 -4.19 15.29
C ALA A 23 1.70 -5.06 16.13
N GLY A 24 2.56 -4.46 16.97
CA GLY A 24 3.48 -5.16 17.88
C GLY A 24 4.75 -5.67 17.20
N PHE A 25 5.15 -5.11 16.05
CA PHE A 25 6.46 -5.38 15.46
C PHE A 25 7.56 -4.52 16.11
N ILE A 26 8.77 -5.04 16.16
CA ILE A 26 9.95 -4.30 16.62
C ILE A 26 10.48 -3.46 15.46
N VAL A 27 10.18 -2.18 15.44
CA VAL A 27 10.71 -1.24 14.45
C VAL A 27 12.15 -0.87 14.81
N ASP A 28 13.07 -1.10 13.87
CA ASP A 28 14.51 -0.81 14.03
C ASP A 28 14.87 0.53 13.38
N GLN A 29 14.44 0.75 12.14
CA GLN A 29 14.80 1.93 11.36
C GLN A 29 13.71 2.31 10.38
N SER A 30 13.45 3.62 10.25
CA SER A 30 12.69 4.20 9.15
C SER A 30 13.64 4.94 8.21
N GLU A 31 13.61 4.60 6.93
CA GLU A 31 14.47 5.20 5.90
C GLU A 31 13.66 5.53 4.65
N HIS A 32 14.22 6.33 3.74
CA HIS A 32 13.54 6.67 2.49
C HIS A 32 13.11 5.43 1.71
N GLY A 33 11.81 5.27 1.51
CA GLY A 33 11.17 4.17 0.78
C GLY A 33 10.77 2.98 1.64
N GLY A 34 10.93 3.03 2.98
CA GLY A 34 10.40 1.97 3.84
C GLY A 34 10.86 1.95 5.28
N VAL A 35 10.50 0.88 5.96
CA VAL A 35 10.73 0.66 7.39
C VAL A 35 11.36 -0.72 7.59
N THR A 36 12.41 -0.80 8.38
CA THR A 36 13.01 -2.08 8.79
C THR A 36 12.44 -2.49 10.14
N ILE A 37 11.90 -3.69 10.21
CA ILE A 37 11.51 -4.35 11.46
C ILE A 37 12.40 -5.56 11.72
N LYS A 38 12.53 -5.96 12.98
CA LYS A 38 13.27 -7.15 13.40
C LYS A 38 12.31 -8.28 13.78
N GLY A 39 12.61 -9.50 13.31
CA GLY A 39 11.74 -10.65 13.63
C GLY A 39 12.29 -11.98 13.11
N GLY A 40 11.42 -12.99 13.10
CA GLY A 40 11.64 -14.28 12.48
C GLY A 40 10.75 -14.46 11.25
N TRP A 41 10.75 -15.67 10.67
CA TRP A 41 9.86 -16.01 9.55
C TRP A 41 8.36 -15.87 9.90
N PRO A 42 7.89 -16.22 11.10
CA PRO A 42 6.51 -15.94 11.51
C PRO A 42 6.14 -14.44 11.43
N ASP A 43 7.09 -13.54 11.74
CA ASP A 43 6.86 -12.09 11.60
C ASP A 43 6.82 -11.64 10.14
N VAL A 44 7.57 -12.29 9.24
CA VAL A 44 7.47 -12.08 7.79
C VAL A 44 6.06 -12.42 7.29
N TRP A 45 5.54 -13.59 7.66
CA TRP A 45 4.19 -14.02 7.27
C TRP A 45 3.13 -13.09 7.84
N ARG A 46 3.28 -12.74 9.14
CA ARG A 46 2.36 -11.83 9.82
C ARG A 46 2.36 -10.43 9.19
N ALA A 47 3.52 -9.90 8.83
CA ALA A 47 3.63 -8.60 8.17
C ALA A 47 2.88 -8.59 6.81
N ASN A 48 3.03 -9.65 6.00
CA ASN A 48 2.30 -9.80 4.75
C ASN A 48 0.78 -9.91 4.95
N LEU A 49 0.36 -10.58 6.02
CA LEU A 49 -1.06 -10.81 6.30
C LEU A 49 -1.78 -9.57 6.80
N ILE A 50 -1.16 -8.81 7.74
CA ILE A 50 -1.89 -7.80 8.53
C ILE A 50 -1.54 -6.35 8.22
N LEU A 51 -0.35 -6.04 7.65
CA LEU A 51 0.02 -4.66 7.37
C LEU A 51 -0.68 -4.13 6.12
N ARG A 52 -1.37 -3.01 6.27
CA ARG A 52 -2.15 -2.38 5.21
C ARG A 52 -1.32 -1.45 4.35
N GLY A 53 -0.36 -0.74 4.97
CA GLY A 53 0.43 0.31 4.33
C GLY A 53 1.62 -0.19 3.53
N ALA A 54 2.15 -1.37 3.82
CA ALA A 54 3.29 -1.93 3.10
C ALA A 54 2.94 -2.24 1.64
N SER A 55 3.90 -1.98 0.74
CA SER A 55 3.78 -2.39 -0.67
C SER A 55 4.35 -3.77 -0.92
N HIS A 56 5.48 -4.09 -0.29
CA HIS A 56 6.14 -5.40 -0.27
C HIS A 56 6.82 -5.60 1.08
N VAL A 57 7.01 -6.86 1.45
CA VAL A 57 7.79 -7.29 2.61
C VAL A 57 9.03 -8.01 2.10
N LEU A 58 10.19 -7.37 2.24
CA LEU A 58 11.48 -7.89 1.76
C LEU A 58 12.29 -8.44 2.94
N VAL A 59 12.72 -9.67 2.87
CA VAL A 59 13.62 -10.25 3.87
C VAL A 59 15.07 -10.07 3.41
N ARG A 60 15.85 -9.29 4.14
CA ARG A 60 17.28 -9.09 3.87
C ARG A 60 18.07 -10.34 4.26
N LEU A 61 18.52 -11.10 3.27
CA LEU A 61 19.25 -12.36 3.48
C LEU A 61 20.73 -12.13 3.83
N GLY A 62 21.29 -11.03 3.33
CA GLY A 62 22.69 -10.68 3.61
C GLY A 62 23.22 -9.58 2.69
N SER A 63 24.45 -9.14 2.96
CA SER A 63 25.13 -8.16 2.15
C SER A 63 26.62 -8.42 2.04
N PHE A 64 27.23 -8.02 0.93
CA PHE A 64 28.66 -8.16 0.68
C PHE A 64 29.21 -7.07 -0.25
N LYS A 65 30.50 -6.78 -0.18
CA LYS A 65 31.15 -5.82 -1.08
C LYS A 65 31.42 -6.44 -2.46
N ALA A 66 30.97 -5.76 -3.52
CA ALA A 66 31.18 -6.16 -4.91
C ALA A 66 31.42 -4.92 -5.77
N ASN A 67 32.67 -4.61 -6.09
CA ASN A 67 33.07 -3.47 -6.90
C ASN A 67 33.37 -3.82 -8.37
N HIS A 68 33.31 -5.09 -8.75
CA HIS A 68 33.39 -5.58 -10.13
C HIS A 68 32.65 -6.93 -10.27
N LEU A 69 32.27 -7.28 -11.53
CA LEU A 69 31.42 -8.44 -11.81
C LEU A 69 32.03 -9.79 -11.35
N ALA A 70 33.35 -9.99 -11.48
CA ALA A 70 33.98 -11.24 -11.04
C ALA A 70 33.91 -11.41 -9.51
N LYS A 71 33.96 -10.33 -8.74
CA LYS A 71 33.76 -10.39 -7.29
C LYS A 71 32.30 -10.65 -6.93
N LEU A 72 31.37 -10.03 -7.65
CA LEU A 72 29.93 -10.31 -7.49
C LEU A 72 29.63 -11.78 -7.76
N ASP A 73 30.17 -12.34 -8.86
CA ASP A 73 30.03 -13.74 -9.23
C ASP A 73 30.52 -14.69 -8.14
N LYS A 74 31.75 -14.46 -7.63
CA LYS A 74 32.33 -15.25 -6.53
C LYS A 74 31.49 -15.19 -5.26
N GLN A 75 30.99 -14.01 -4.90
CA GLN A 75 30.16 -13.84 -3.70
C GLN A 75 28.76 -14.45 -3.88
N ALA A 76 28.15 -14.33 -5.06
CA ALA A 76 26.87 -14.95 -5.37
C ALA A 76 26.95 -16.48 -5.37
N ALA A 77 28.05 -17.06 -5.88
CA ALA A 77 28.28 -18.50 -5.84
C ALA A 77 28.47 -19.05 -4.41
N ALA A 78 29.02 -18.24 -3.50
CA ALA A 78 29.25 -18.62 -2.10
C ALA A 78 28.08 -18.24 -1.17
N PHE A 79 27.03 -17.59 -1.70
CA PHE A 79 25.90 -17.13 -0.90
C PHE A 79 25.01 -18.31 -0.49
N PRO A 80 24.47 -18.36 0.75
CA PRO A 80 23.73 -19.52 1.28
C PRO A 80 22.28 -19.57 0.76
N TRP A 81 22.08 -19.68 -0.55
CA TRP A 81 20.77 -19.70 -1.19
C TRP A 81 19.86 -20.82 -0.68
N ALA A 82 20.43 -22.01 -0.44
CA ALA A 82 19.71 -23.19 0.01
C ALA A 82 19.13 -23.09 1.42
N ASP A 83 19.46 -22.05 2.19
CA ASP A 83 18.86 -21.80 3.50
C ASP A 83 17.45 -21.21 3.37
N THR A 84 17.16 -20.55 2.22
CA THR A 84 15.90 -19.83 2.01
C THR A 84 15.14 -20.33 0.79
N LEU A 85 15.84 -20.59 -0.32
CA LEU A 85 15.21 -20.99 -1.58
C LEU A 85 14.93 -22.50 -1.59
N GLN A 86 13.79 -22.86 -2.14
CA GLN A 86 13.38 -24.24 -2.36
C GLN A 86 14.03 -24.78 -3.66
N ASP A 87 14.52 -26.02 -3.64
CA ASP A 87 15.08 -26.67 -4.82
C ASP A 87 14.04 -26.79 -5.94
N GLY A 88 14.43 -26.44 -7.16
CA GLY A 88 13.59 -26.52 -8.35
C GLY A 88 12.50 -25.48 -8.48
N VAL A 89 12.27 -24.61 -7.49
CA VAL A 89 11.27 -23.52 -7.57
C VAL A 89 11.80 -22.40 -8.46
N PRO A 90 11.02 -21.93 -9.46
CA PRO A 90 11.44 -20.81 -10.32
C PRO A 90 11.72 -19.53 -9.54
N VAL A 91 12.76 -18.80 -9.95
CA VAL A 91 13.18 -17.55 -9.32
C VAL A 91 13.39 -16.48 -10.40
N LYS A 92 12.99 -15.25 -10.07
CA LYS A 92 13.33 -14.03 -10.81
C LYS A 92 14.39 -13.23 -10.04
N VAL A 93 15.34 -12.62 -10.76
CA VAL A 93 16.34 -11.76 -10.14
C VAL A 93 16.19 -10.32 -10.65
N GLU A 94 15.93 -9.40 -9.75
CA GLU A 94 15.84 -7.97 -10.04
C GLU A 94 17.02 -7.23 -9.38
N VAL A 95 17.80 -6.51 -10.20
CA VAL A 95 18.99 -5.78 -9.72
C VAL A 95 18.83 -4.29 -9.93
N THR A 96 19.11 -3.53 -8.89
CA THR A 96 19.25 -2.08 -8.96
C THR A 96 20.66 -1.65 -8.60
N CYS A 97 21.26 -0.79 -9.44
CA CYS A 97 22.60 -0.25 -9.25
C CYS A 97 22.53 1.26 -9.05
N LYS A 98 23.08 1.77 -7.93
CA LYS A 98 23.16 3.21 -7.64
C LYS A 98 24.50 3.54 -6.98
N LYS A 99 25.19 4.57 -7.48
CA LYS A 99 26.49 5.02 -6.94
C LYS A 99 27.49 3.87 -6.75
N SER A 100 27.56 2.92 -7.70
CA SER A 100 28.41 1.72 -7.66
C SER A 100 29.18 1.58 -8.95
N ARG A 101 30.35 0.94 -8.89
CA ARG A 101 31.19 0.65 -10.07
C ARG A 101 30.53 -0.35 -11.01
N ILE A 102 29.73 -1.29 -10.45
CA ILE A 102 28.82 -2.12 -11.24
C ILE A 102 27.56 -1.29 -11.49
N TYR A 103 27.33 -0.89 -12.74
CA TYR A 103 26.19 -0.08 -13.16
C TYR A 103 25.25 -0.80 -14.13
N HIS A 104 25.70 -1.90 -14.75
CA HIS A 104 24.86 -2.73 -15.63
C HIS A 104 24.05 -3.74 -14.81
N SER A 105 22.78 -3.41 -14.53
CA SER A 105 21.89 -4.27 -13.72
C SER A 105 21.69 -5.67 -14.33
N LYS A 106 21.55 -5.79 -15.66
CA LYS A 106 21.37 -7.07 -16.33
C LYS A 106 22.59 -7.98 -16.16
N ALA A 107 23.82 -7.45 -16.37
CA ALA A 107 25.03 -8.23 -16.17
C ALA A 107 25.23 -8.65 -14.71
N ALA A 108 24.78 -7.84 -13.75
CA ALA A 108 24.80 -8.20 -12.34
C ALA A 108 23.75 -9.27 -12.02
N ALA A 109 22.55 -9.22 -12.60
CA ALA A 109 21.52 -10.24 -12.45
C ALA A 109 22.02 -11.60 -12.93
N GLU A 110 22.60 -11.69 -14.11
CA GLU A 110 23.16 -12.92 -14.67
C GLU A 110 24.20 -13.60 -13.77
N ARG A 111 24.97 -12.82 -12.97
CA ARG A 111 25.93 -13.36 -12.00
C ARG A 111 25.25 -13.97 -10.78
N ILE A 112 24.19 -13.33 -10.30
CA ILE A 112 23.40 -13.79 -9.16
C ILE A 112 22.60 -15.04 -9.56
N GLU A 113 21.96 -15.00 -10.73
CA GLU A 113 21.20 -16.13 -11.31
C GLU A 113 22.05 -17.41 -11.39
N ARG A 114 23.28 -17.30 -11.88
CA ARG A 114 24.22 -18.45 -11.92
C ARG A 114 24.51 -19.01 -10.53
N GLY A 115 24.71 -18.14 -9.54
CA GLY A 115 24.90 -18.55 -8.16
C GLY A 115 23.70 -19.31 -7.59
N ILE A 116 22.49 -18.82 -7.88
CA ILE A 116 21.24 -19.45 -7.46
C ILE A 116 21.07 -20.82 -8.15
N MET A 117 21.19 -20.87 -9.48
CA MET A 117 21.06 -22.13 -10.24
C MET A 117 22.04 -23.21 -9.78
N ALA A 118 23.27 -22.81 -9.46
CA ALA A 118 24.28 -23.76 -8.99
C ALA A 118 23.99 -24.28 -7.56
N ALA A 119 23.32 -23.49 -6.71
CA ALA A 119 23.07 -23.83 -5.31
C ALA A 119 21.77 -24.64 -5.10
N VAL A 120 20.70 -24.32 -5.83
CA VAL A 120 19.34 -24.85 -5.58
C VAL A 120 18.62 -25.30 -6.88
N ASN A 121 19.34 -25.47 -7.97
CA ASN A 121 18.77 -25.93 -9.26
C ASN A 121 17.47 -25.20 -9.64
N ALA A 122 17.33 -23.93 -9.27
CA ALA A 122 16.14 -23.13 -9.51
C ALA A 122 16.13 -22.61 -10.96
N PRO A 123 15.08 -22.85 -11.75
CA PRO A 123 14.91 -22.21 -13.06
C PRO A 123 14.79 -20.69 -12.93
N ILE A 124 15.42 -19.94 -13.83
CA ILE A 124 15.24 -18.49 -13.92
C ILE A 124 14.06 -18.21 -14.84
N SER A 125 13.07 -17.45 -14.34
CA SER A 125 11.86 -17.13 -15.10
C SER A 125 11.38 -15.72 -14.78
N ASP A 126 11.00 -14.95 -15.80
CA ASP A 126 10.39 -13.63 -15.62
C ASP A 126 9.01 -13.67 -14.97
N ASP A 127 8.34 -14.82 -15.04
CA ASP A 127 7.00 -15.06 -14.49
C ASP A 127 7.04 -15.69 -13.07
N ALA A 128 8.24 -15.83 -12.46
CA ALA A 128 8.38 -16.42 -11.13
C ALA A 128 7.82 -15.52 -10.04
N ASP A 129 7.06 -16.09 -9.10
CA ASP A 129 6.55 -15.39 -7.93
C ASP A 129 7.67 -15.08 -6.91
N VAL A 130 8.66 -15.97 -6.81
CA VAL A 130 9.81 -15.76 -5.91
C VAL A 130 10.81 -14.81 -6.57
N VAL A 131 10.89 -13.58 -6.06
CA VAL A 131 11.76 -12.55 -6.60
C VAL A 131 12.92 -12.28 -5.64
N ILE A 132 14.15 -12.45 -6.13
CA ILE A 132 15.37 -12.00 -5.45
C ILE A 132 15.68 -10.58 -5.87
N LYS A 133 15.67 -9.65 -4.91
CA LYS A 133 16.02 -8.25 -5.12
C LYS A 133 17.45 -7.99 -4.66
N ALA A 134 18.32 -7.64 -5.59
CA ALA A 134 19.70 -7.27 -5.30
C ALA A 134 19.88 -5.77 -5.49
N ARG A 135 20.31 -5.09 -4.44
CA ARG A 135 20.58 -3.65 -4.47
C ARG A 135 22.08 -3.40 -4.31
N LEU A 136 22.71 -2.93 -5.38
CA LEU A 136 24.08 -2.42 -5.32
C LEU A 136 24.04 -0.92 -5.02
N LEU A 137 24.57 -0.57 -3.85
CA LEU A 137 24.69 0.83 -3.42
C LEU A 137 26.07 1.06 -2.82
N ASN A 138 26.84 2.02 -3.35
CA ASN A 138 28.21 2.31 -2.89
C ASN A 138 29.10 1.04 -2.86
N ASP A 139 29.03 0.21 -3.91
CA ASP A 139 29.75 -1.05 -4.05
C ASP A 139 29.39 -2.14 -3.00
N VAL A 140 28.29 -1.97 -2.25
CA VAL A 140 27.70 -2.99 -1.39
C VAL A 140 26.49 -3.59 -2.07
N CYS A 141 26.46 -4.91 -2.25
CA CYS A 141 25.31 -5.67 -2.74
C CYS A 141 24.53 -6.20 -1.54
N THR A 142 23.29 -5.75 -1.39
CA THR A 142 22.34 -6.30 -0.42
C THR A 142 21.40 -7.24 -1.17
N ILE A 143 21.30 -8.47 -0.72
CA ILE A 143 20.40 -9.50 -1.25
C ILE A 143 19.16 -9.58 -0.35
N SER A 144 18.01 -9.51 -0.96
CA SER A 144 16.72 -9.70 -0.29
C SER A 144 15.83 -10.65 -1.10
N VAL A 145 14.99 -11.42 -0.41
CA VAL A 145 13.87 -12.11 -1.06
C VAL A 145 12.59 -11.31 -0.85
N ASP A 146 11.82 -11.13 -1.91
CA ASP A 146 10.47 -10.58 -1.82
C ASP A 146 9.52 -11.69 -1.35
N SER A 147 9.04 -11.57 -0.13
CA SER A 147 8.14 -12.55 0.46
C SER A 147 6.67 -12.36 0.06
N SER A 148 6.35 -11.23 -0.56
CA SER A 148 4.96 -10.87 -0.91
C SER A 148 4.51 -11.46 -2.24
N GLY A 149 5.41 -11.55 -3.24
CA GLY A 149 5.07 -11.81 -4.63
C GLY A 149 4.43 -10.58 -5.28
N GLU A 150 3.16 -10.66 -5.66
CA GLU A 150 2.43 -9.47 -6.13
C GLU A 150 2.39 -8.36 -5.05
N PRO A 151 2.35 -7.07 -5.47
CA PRO A 151 2.27 -5.96 -4.53
C PRO A 151 1.08 -6.09 -3.56
N LEU A 152 1.28 -5.79 -2.27
CA LEU A 152 0.29 -5.98 -1.21
C LEU A 152 -0.99 -5.14 -1.36
N HIS A 153 -0.97 -4.08 -2.17
CA HIS A 153 -2.21 -3.36 -2.49
C HIS A 153 -3.19 -4.21 -3.30
N LYS A 154 -2.74 -5.24 -4.02
CA LYS A 154 -3.60 -6.23 -4.64
C LYS A 154 -4.10 -7.19 -3.56
N ARG A 155 -5.24 -6.85 -2.92
CA ARG A 155 -5.80 -7.62 -1.79
C ARG A 155 -6.36 -8.99 -2.18
N GLY A 156 -6.50 -9.28 -3.48
CA GLY A 156 -7.05 -10.53 -4.01
C GLY A 156 -8.55 -10.51 -4.29
N HIS A 157 -9.28 -9.51 -3.84
CA HIS A 157 -10.73 -9.40 -4.02
C HIS A 157 -11.17 -8.30 -4.99
N LYS A 158 -10.40 -7.23 -5.19
CA LYS A 158 -10.75 -6.15 -6.11
C LYS A 158 -10.52 -6.57 -7.56
N GLN A 159 -11.62 -6.86 -8.26
CA GLN A 159 -11.59 -7.38 -9.63
C GLN A 159 -11.84 -6.30 -10.68
N VAL A 160 -12.60 -5.27 -10.34
CA VAL A 160 -13.02 -4.23 -11.28
C VAL A 160 -12.42 -2.88 -10.89
N VAL A 161 -11.68 -2.28 -11.82
CA VAL A 161 -10.99 -1.01 -11.60
C VAL A 161 -11.28 -0.01 -12.71
N ASN A 162 -11.42 1.26 -12.34
CA ASN A 162 -11.49 2.38 -13.28
C ASN A 162 -10.07 2.78 -13.75
N LYS A 163 -9.96 3.75 -14.66
CA LYS A 163 -8.67 4.33 -15.06
C LYS A 163 -7.98 4.97 -13.84
N ALA A 164 -6.75 4.52 -13.53
CA ALA A 164 -5.91 5.00 -12.42
C ALA A 164 -6.59 4.96 -11.02
N PRO A 165 -7.00 3.78 -10.52
CA PRO A 165 -7.62 3.66 -9.21
C PRO A 165 -6.63 4.00 -8.08
N MET A 166 -7.16 4.47 -6.93
CA MET A 166 -6.39 4.55 -5.69
C MET A 166 -5.92 3.14 -5.30
N ARG A 167 -4.65 3.01 -4.91
CA ARG A 167 -4.15 1.74 -4.37
C ARG A 167 -4.62 1.58 -2.93
N GLU A 168 -4.98 0.37 -2.54
CA GLU A 168 -5.54 0.04 -1.23
C GLU A 168 -4.58 0.39 -0.09
N ASN A 169 -3.29 0.08 -0.23
CA ASN A 169 -2.28 0.44 0.77
C ASN A 169 -2.12 1.96 0.93
N LEU A 170 -2.26 2.72 -0.15
CA LEU A 170 -2.26 4.18 -0.08
C LEU A 170 -3.53 4.69 0.60
N ALA A 171 -4.70 4.14 0.27
CA ALA A 171 -5.95 4.50 0.92
C ALA A 171 -5.91 4.27 2.43
N ALA A 172 -5.38 3.12 2.88
CA ALA A 172 -5.19 2.82 4.30
C ALA A 172 -4.28 3.85 4.99
N MET A 173 -3.17 4.22 4.37
CA MET A 173 -2.26 5.22 4.93
C MET A 173 -2.89 6.62 4.99
N LEU A 174 -3.70 7.01 3.99
CA LEU A 174 -4.40 8.29 3.99
C LEU A 174 -5.53 8.33 5.02
N LEU A 175 -6.26 7.23 5.22
CA LEU A 175 -7.23 7.07 6.32
C LEU A 175 -6.54 7.23 7.68
N ALA A 176 -5.41 6.55 7.90
CA ALA A 176 -4.63 6.67 9.13
C ALA A 176 -4.10 8.09 9.33
N ALA A 177 -3.59 8.75 8.28
CA ALA A 177 -3.13 10.15 8.33
C ALA A 177 -4.27 11.13 8.66
N ALA A 178 -5.50 10.85 8.21
CA ALA A 178 -6.69 11.59 8.55
C ALA A 178 -7.23 11.27 9.96
N GLY A 179 -6.55 10.40 10.73
CA GLY A 179 -6.93 10.02 12.09
C GLY A 179 -8.08 9.02 12.17
N TYR A 180 -8.38 8.28 11.09
CA TYR A 180 -9.40 7.24 11.10
C TYR A 180 -8.93 6.00 11.88
N GLN A 181 -9.78 5.52 12.80
CA GLN A 181 -9.48 4.37 13.67
C GLN A 181 -10.56 3.25 13.64
N GLY A 182 -11.50 3.32 12.68
CA GLY A 182 -12.55 2.32 12.52
C GLY A 182 -13.80 2.51 13.40
N SER A 183 -13.92 3.63 14.13
CA SER A 183 -15.03 3.86 15.07
C SER A 183 -16.07 4.90 14.63
N GLU A 184 -15.90 5.47 13.45
CA GLU A 184 -16.75 6.54 12.92
C GLU A 184 -17.16 6.26 11.47
N PRO A 185 -18.27 6.84 10.99
CA PRO A 185 -18.65 6.73 9.59
C PRO A 185 -17.69 7.51 8.69
N ILE A 186 -17.53 7.06 7.44
CA ILE A 186 -16.82 7.82 6.42
C ILE A 186 -17.73 8.12 5.23
N ILE A 187 -17.38 9.19 4.52
CA ILE A 187 -17.97 9.55 3.23
C ILE A 187 -16.85 9.76 2.21
N ASP A 188 -16.93 9.07 1.08
CA ASP A 188 -16.16 9.42 -0.13
C ASP A 188 -17.13 9.96 -1.20
N PRO A 189 -17.15 11.27 -1.44
CA PRO A 189 -18.09 11.90 -2.36
C PRO A 189 -17.72 11.76 -3.85
N MET A 190 -16.59 11.09 -4.16
CA MET A 190 -16.12 10.76 -5.53
C MET A 190 -15.45 9.40 -5.51
N CYS A 191 -16.19 8.37 -5.06
CA CYS A 191 -15.62 7.09 -4.62
C CYS A 191 -15.01 6.24 -5.75
N GLY A 192 -15.34 6.50 -7.00
CA GLY A 192 -14.81 5.75 -8.13
C GLY A 192 -15.07 4.25 -8.00
N SER A 193 -14.05 3.46 -7.71
CA SER A 193 -14.15 2.01 -7.45
C SER A 193 -14.33 1.63 -5.98
N GLY A 194 -14.62 2.60 -5.09
CA GLY A 194 -14.97 2.39 -3.69
C GLY A 194 -13.77 2.20 -2.74
N THR A 195 -12.54 2.48 -3.16
CA THR A 195 -11.34 2.07 -2.42
C THR A 195 -11.29 2.60 -0.98
N PHE A 196 -11.57 3.89 -0.72
CA PHE A 196 -11.57 4.42 0.65
C PHE A 196 -12.69 3.82 1.50
N VAL A 197 -13.87 3.66 0.93
CA VAL A 197 -15.06 3.13 1.62
C VAL A 197 -14.81 1.68 2.04
N ILE A 198 -14.34 0.85 1.11
CA ILE A 198 -14.06 -0.57 1.36
C ILE A 198 -12.92 -0.73 2.37
N GLU A 199 -11.80 -0.01 2.20
CA GLU A 199 -10.66 -0.11 3.11
C GLU A 199 -11.05 0.36 4.54
N ALA A 200 -11.89 1.39 4.66
CA ALA A 200 -12.39 1.84 5.97
C ALA A 200 -13.30 0.79 6.64
N ALA A 201 -14.18 0.17 5.87
CA ALA A 201 -15.05 -0.92 6.36
C ALA A 201 -14.23 -2.14 6.82
N GLU A 202 -13.20 -2.52 6.05
CA GLU A 202 -12.28 -3.60 6.44
C GLU A 202 -11.48 -3.28 7.71
N ILE A 203 -11.04 -2.02 7.89
CA ILE A 203 -10.35 -1.56 9.12
C ILE A 203 -11.30 -1.68 10.31
N ALA A 204 -12.52 -1.16 10.20
CA ALA A 204 -13.53 -1.22 11.25
C ALA A 204 -13.91 -2.67 11.61
N SER A 205 -14.01 -3.52 10.60
CA SER A 205 -14.30 -4.96 10.77
C SER A 205 -13.09 -5.79 11.22
N LYS A 206 -11.92 -5.18 11.43
CA LYS A 206 -10.66 -5.85 11.79
C LYS A 206 -10.26 -7.00 10.85
N MET A 207 -10.64 -6.89 9.59
CA MET A 207 -10.29 -7.89 8.59
C MET A 207 -8.82 -7.75 8.17
N TYR A 208 -8.13 -8.87 8.04
CA TYR A 208 -6.75 -8.87 7.57
C TYR A 208 -6.69 -8.55 6.05
N PRO A 209 -5.85 -7.59 5.62
CA PRO A 209 -5.75 -7.20 4.22
C PRO A 209 -5.22 -8.32 3.31
N GLY A 210 -4.41 -9.23 3.86
CA GLY A 210 -3.81 -10.35 3.13
C GLY A 210 -4.64 -11.63 3.09
N ARG A 211 -5.86 -11.65 3.67
CA ARG A 211 -6.67 -12.87 3.87
C ARG A 211 -7.05 -13.63 2.58
N SER A 212 -7.18 -12.93 1.46
CA SER A 212 -7.74 -13.47 0.21
C SER A 212 -6.70 -13.69 -0.89
N ARG A 213 -5.41 -13.75 -0.53
CA ARG A 213 -4.34 -13.91 -1.52
C ARG A 213 -3.31 -14.94 -1.10
N ALA A 214 -2.54 -15.46 -2.07
CA ALA A 214 -1.32 -16.22 -1.87
C ALA A 214 -0.10 -15.28 -1.78
N PHE A 215 1.00 -15.78 -1.25
CA PHE A 215 2.24 -15.04 -1.08
C PHE A 215 3.45 -15.85 -1.58
N ALA A 216 4.48 -15.16 -2.06
CA ALA A 216 5.70 -15.82 -2.53
C ALA A 216 6.42 -16.59 -1.43
N PHE A 217 6.30 -16.18 -0.15
CA PHE A 217 6.93 -16.91 0.96
C PHE A 217 6.41 -18.35 1.11
N GLU A 218 5.21 -18.66 0.60
CA GLU A 218 4.64 -20.02 0.63
C GLU A 218 5.44 -21.01 -0.25
N GLN A 219 6.29 -20.50 -1.16
CA GLN A 219 7.19 -21.27 -2.01
C GLN A 219 8.64 -21.31 -1.48
N LEU A 220 8.92 -20.71 -0.32
CA LEU A 220 10.25 -20.73 0.28
C LEU A 220 10.43 -21.97 1.17
N LYS A 221 11.69 -22.44 1.29
CA LYS A 221 12.06 -23.55 2.16
C LYS A 221 11.73 -23.30 3.64
N THR A 222 11.68 -22.04 4.03
CA THR A 222 11.43 -21.59 5.40
C THR A 222 9.94 -21.55 5.78
N PHE A 223 9.06 -21.92 4.85
CA PHE A 223 7.62 -21.89 5.07
C PHE A 223 7.14 -23.06 5.95
N ASP A 224 6.32 -22.73 6.94
CA ASP A 224 5.61 -23.69 7.80
C ASP A 224 4.09 -23.54 7.60
N PRO A 225 3.45 -24.47 6.86
CA PRO A 225 2.01 -24.42 6.59
C PRO A 225 1.13 -24.50 7.84
N ALA A 226 1.57 -25.21 8.88
CA ALA A 226 0.79 -25.36 10.12
C ALA A 226 0.77 -24.06 10.93
N ALA A 227 1.95 -23.44 11.09
CA ALA A 227 2.06 -22.13 11.74
C ALA A 227 1.33 -21.03 10.95
N TRP A 228 1.40 -21.05 9.62
CA TRP A 228 0.67 -20.14 8.75
C TRP A 228 -0.84 -20.27 8.88
N ASN A 229 -1.38 -21.48 8.88
CA ASN A 229 -2.81 -21.71 9.06
C ASN A 229 -3.29 -21.23 10.44
N THR A 230 -2.51 -21.45 11.48
CA THR A 230 -2.81 -20.90 12.82
C THR A 230 -2.87 -19.38 12.78
N LEU A 231 -1.90 -18.73 12.13
CA LEU A 231 -1.85 -17.27 12.01
C LEU A 231 -3.08 -16.70 11.28
N LYS A 232 -3.50 -17.33 10.18
CA LYS A 232 -4.71 -16.93 9.43
C LYS A 232 -5.99 -17.03 10.25
N THR A 233 -6.10 -18.03 11.11
CA THR A 233 -7.30 -18.27 11.92
C THR A 233 -7.38 -17.43 13.18
N THR A 234 -6.30 -16.78 13.60
CA THR A 234 -6.29 -15.87 14.76
C THR A 234 -6.95 -14.52 14.49
N GLY A 235 -7.24 -14.18 13.23
CA GLY A 235 -7.95 -12.97 12.85
C GLY A 235 -9.43 -13.02 13.27
N ASN A 236 -9.81 -12.16 14.18
CA ASN A 236 -11.21 -12.00 14.60
C ASN A 236 -11.84 -10.85 13.80
N SER A 237 -12.51 -11.18 12.68
CA SER A 237 -13.41 -10.21 12.06
C SER A 237 -14.59 -9.94 12.98
N GLN A 238 -15.04 -8.69 13.03
CA GLN A 238 -16.19 -8.26 13.83
C GLN A 238 -17.24 -7.60 12.94
N SER A 239 -18.50 -7.73 13.32
CA SER A 239 -19.57 -6.92 12.75
C SER A 239 -19.40 -5.46 13.18
N VAL A 240 -19.78 -4.55 12.31
CA VAL A 240 -19.75 -3.10 12.57
C VAL A 240 -21.14 -2.51 12.36
N ASP A 241 -21.51 -1.59 13.24
CA ASP A 241 -22.80 -0.90 13.15
C ASP A 241 -22.70 0.38 12.31
N GLN A 242 -21.46 0.90 12.11
CA GLN A 242 -21.24 2.08 11.29
C GLN A 242 -21.46 1.76 9.81
N ILE A 243 -22.02 2.75 9.10
CA ILE A 243 -22.19 2.70 7.66
C ILE A 243 -21.11 3.58 7.00
N PHE A 244 -20.57 3.08 5.91
CA PHE A 244 -19.54 3.73 5.09
C PHE A 244 -20.15 4.11 3.75
N TYR A 245 -20.09 5.38 3.41
CA TYR A 245 -20.85 5.94 2.28
C TYR A 245 -19.90 6.27 1.11
N GLY A 246 -20.23 5.77 -0.07
CA GLY A 246 -19.56 6.12 -1.31
C GLY A 246 -20.53 6.76 -2.28
N PHE A 247 -20.20 7.95 -2.76
CA PHE A 247 -20.99 8.63 -3.77
C PHE A 247 -20.13 8.88 -5.02
N ASP A 248 -20.73 8.79 -6.18
CA ASP A 248 -20.15 9.22 -7.45
C ASP A 248 -21.28 9.64 -8.39
N ARG A 249 -21.01 10.59 -9.28
CA ARG A 249 -21.97 10.97 -10.31
C ARG A 249 -22.15 9.92 -11.40
N ASP A 250 -21.14 9.02 -11.54
CA ASP A 250 -21.13 7.93 -12.52
C ASP A 250 -21.75 6.67 -11.90
N SER A 251 -22.92 6.28 -12.40
CA SER A 251 -23.60 5.06 -11.97
C SER A 251 -22.79 3.77 -12.24
N GLY A 252 -21.92 3.79 -13.25
CA GLY A 252 -21.00 2.69 -13.52
C GLY A 252 -19.95 2.54 -12.40
N ALA A 253 -19.44 3.66 -11.87
CA ALA A 253 -18.55 3.66 -10.73
C ALA A 253 -19.25 3.12 -9.47
N ILE A 254 -20.52 3.47 -9.24
CA ILE A 254 -21.31 2.97 -8.12
C ILE A 254 -21.52 1.45 -8.19
N LYS A 255 -21.89 0.94 -9.37
CA LYS A 255 -22.01 -0.51 -9.58
C LYS A 255 -20.69 -1.24 -9.29
N MET A 256 -19.59 -0.72 -9.82
CA MET A 256 -18.24 -1.24 -9.59
C MET A 256 -17.86 -1.25 -8.10
N SER A 257 -18.17 -0.17 -7.37
CA SER A 257 -17.90 -0.08 -5.93
C SER A 257 -18.69 -1.11 -5.14
N ALA A 258 -19.96 -1.34 -5.47
CA ALA A 258 -20.78 -2.36 -4.82
C ALA A 258 -20.27 -3.78 -5.10
N GLU A 259 -19.88 -4.08 -6.34
CA GLU A 259 -19.27 -5.37 -6.70
C GLU A 259 -17.95 -5.62 -5.95
N ASN A 260 -17.10 -4.60 -5.84
CA ASN A 260 -15.85 -4.68 -5.09
C ASN A 260 -16.08 -4.85 -3.58
N ALA A 261 -17.08 -4.19 -2.99
CA ALA A 261 -17.43 -4.35 -1.57
C ALA A 261 -17.95 -5.77 -1.27
N ALA A 262 -18.79 -6.32 -2.16
CA ALA A 262 -19.25 -7.71 -2.04
C ALA A 262 -18.09 -8.69 -2.15
N ALA A 263 -17.19 -8.52 -3.11
CA ALA A 263 -15.99 -9.34 -3.25
C ALA A 263 -15.05 -9.26 -2.03
N ALA A 264 -15.00 -8.11 -1.35
CA ALA A 264 -14.26 -7.91 -0.11
C ALA A 264 -14.97 -8.46 1.14
N GLY A 265 -16.26 -8.80 1.05
CA GLY A 265 -17.08 -9.25 2.17
C GLY A 265 -17.47 -8.14 3.13
N VAL A 266 -17.61 -6.91 2.62
CA VAL A 266 -18.03 -5.71 3.38
C VAL A 266 -19.21 -4.99 2.74
N GLU A 267 -20.04 -5.70 1.98
CA GLU A 267 -21.21 -5.14 1.32
C GLU A 267 -22.24 -4.58 2.30
N THR A 268 -22.43 -5.25 3.45
CA THR A 268 -23.44 -4.86 4.44
C THR A 268 -23.18 -3.46 5.03
N PRO A 269 -21.96 -3.13 5.52
CA PRO A 269 -21.69 -1.80 6.07
C PRO A 269 -21.42 -0.74 4.99
N CYS A 270 -21.27 -1.11 3.71
CA CYS A 270 -20.98 -0.15 2.64
C CYS A 270 -22.24 0.23 1.86
N GLN A 271 -22.51 1.51 1.75
CA GLN A 271 -23.62 2.06 0.96
C GLN A 271 -23.08 2.92 -0.17
N PHE A 272 -23.46 2.58 -1.40
CA PHE A 272 -23.07 3.32 -2.60
C PHE A 272 -24.30 3.86 -3.31
N ALA A 273 -24.28 5.15 -3.65
CA ALA A 273 -25.38 5.79 -4.35
C ALA A 273 -24.86 6.82 -5.38
N PRO A 274 -25.53 6.94 -6.55
CA PRO A 274 -25.23 8.01 -7.49
C PRO A 274 -25.63 9.35 -6.88
N ALA A 275 -24.67 10.29 -6.77
CA ALA A 275 -24.95 11.65 -6.32
C ALA A 275 -23.90 12.62 -6.88
N THR A 276 -24.32 13.85 -7.08
CA THR A 276 -23.42 14.97 -7.34
C THR A 276 -22.99 15.62 -6.02
N ILE A 277 -21.90 16.38 -6.06
CA ILE A 277 -21.42 17.12 -4.87
C ILE A 277 -22.50 18.04 -4.28
N SER A 278 -23.32 18.66 -5.13
CA SER A 278 -24.39 19.58 -4.70
C SER A 278 -25.54 18.90 -3.95
N GLU A 279 -25.68 17.59 -4.09
CA GLU A 279 -26.74 16.78 -3.46
C GLU A 279 -26.29 16.16 -2.13
N LEU A 280 -24.97 16.23 -1.80
CA LEU A 280 -24.46 15.65 -0.57
C LEU A 280 -25.09 16.28 0.68
N THR A 281 -25.53 15.40 1.58
CA THR A 281 -26.02 15.75 2.91
C THR A 281 -25.42 14.77 3.94
N PRO A 282 -25.27 15.17 5.20
CA PRO A 282 -24.90 14.24 6.25
C PRO A 282 -25.90 13.08 6.32
N PRO A 283 -25.45 11.81 6.30
CA PRO A 283 -26.37 10.67 6.31
C PRO A 283 -26.96 10.37 7.69
N SER A 284 -26.43 10.98 8.74
CA SER A 284 -26.85 10.85 10.12
C SER A 284 -26.39 12.06 10.95
N ASP A 285 -26.86 12.17 12.20
CA ASP A 285 -26.41 13.20 13.14
C ASP A 285 -25.00 12.93 13.70
N THR A 286 -24.46 11.74 13.46
CA THR A 286 -23.11 11.36 13.89
C THR A 286 -22.08 11.93 12.93
N THR A 287 -21.12 12.70 13.46
CA THR A 287 -20.01 13.22 12.67
C THR A 287 -18.97 12.13 12.38
N GLY A 288 -18.18 12.32 11.32
CA GLY A 288 -17.17 11.35 10.90
C GLY A 288 -16.10 11.99 10.00
N LEU A 289 -15.59 11.19 9.08
CA LEU A 289 -14.55 11.59 8.15
C LEU A 289 -15.08 11.65 6.72
N ILE A 290 -14.88 12.78 6.06
CA ILE A 290 -15.02 12.91 4.59
C ILE A 290 -13.60 12.78 4.02
N ILE A 291 -13.39 11.78 3.19
CA ILE A 291 -12.08 11.58 2.52
C ILE A 291 -12.30 11.45 1.02
N VAL A 292 -11.54 12.19 0.25
CA VAL A 292 -11.73 12.24 -1.20
C VAL A 292 -10.42 12.40 -1.96
N ASN A 293 -10.32 11.68 -3.07
CA ASN A 293 -9.28 11.85 -4.09
C ASN A 293 -9.92 12.40 -5.37
N PRO A 294 -10.25 13.70 -5.41
CA PRO A 294 -10.93 14.29 -6.54
C PRO A 294 -9.99 14.38 -7.75
N PRO A 295 -10.47 14.51 -8.99
CA PRO A 295 -9.61 14.70 -10.14
C PRO A 295 -8.75 15.96 -9.96
N TYR A 296 -7.44 15.82 -10.15
CA TYR A 296 -6.48 16.91 -10.18
C TYR A 296 -5.70 16.88 -11.49
N GLY A 297 -5.67 18.02 -12.20
CA GLY A 297 -5.08 18.08 -13.52
C GLY A 297 -3.57 17.87 -13.54
N VAL A 298 -3.10 16.89 -14.30
CA VAL A 298 -1.65 16.69 -14.57
C VAL A 298 -1.16 17.63 -15.67
N ARG A 299 -2.06 18.23 -16.47
CA ARG A 299 -1.72 19.12 -17.60
C ARG A 299 -2.08 20.57 -17.31
N ILE A 300 -1.20 21.49 -17.73
CA ILE A 300 -1.43 22.93 -17.69
C ILE A 300 -2.76 23.25 -18.41
N GLY A 301 -3.67 24.00 -17.76
CA GLY A 301 -5.00 24.32 -18.28
C GLY A 301 -6.16 23.44 -17.75
N GLN A 302 -5.90 22.25 -17.24
CA GLN A 302 -6.94 21.42 -16.60
C GLN A 302 -7.33 21.95 -15.22
N VAL A 303 -6.41 22.55 -14.46
CA VAL A 303 -6.66 23.12 -13.13
C VAL A 303 -7.83 24.13 -13.18
N LYS A 304 -7.85 25.03 -14.17
CA LYS A 304 -8.93 26.03 -14.32
C LYS A 304 -10.31 25.39 -14.50
N LYS A 305 -10.41 24.25 -15.21
CA LYS A 305 -11.66 23.52 -15.43
C LYS A 305 -12.16 22.82 -14.16
N LEU A 306 -11.26 22.52 -13.22
CA LEU A 306 -11.58 21.84 -11.97
C LEU A 306 -11.94 22.81 -10.82
N LEU A 307 -11.60 24.10 -10.95
CA LEU A 307 -11.92 25.10 -9.93
C LEU A 307 -13.40 25.09 -9.49
N PRO A 308 -14.40 25.07 -10.40
CA PRO A 308 -15.81 25.04 -10.01
C PRO A 308 -16.17 23.80 -9.17
N LEU A 309 -15.57 22.63 -9.46
CA LEU A 309 -15.77 21.41 -8.70
C LEU A 309 -15.30 21.55 -7.25
N TYR A 310 -14.07 22.06 -7.05
CA TYR A 310 -13.51 22.26 -5.72
C TYR A 310 -14.23 23.37 -4.94
N GLN A 311 -14.65 24.45 -5.61
CA GLN A 311 -15.47 25.50 -5.02
C GLN A 311 -16.82 24.96 -4.56
N SER A 312 -17.50 24.15 -5.38
CA SER A 312 -18.75 23.49 -5.00
C SER A 312 -18.56 22.53 -3.84
N LEU A 313 -17.51 21.70 -3.88
CA LEU A 313 -17.16 20.79 -2.78
C LEU A 313 -16.99 21.58 -1.47
N GLY A 314 -16.14 22.60 -1.47
CA GLY A 314 -15.89 23.40 -0.26
C GLY A 314 -17.13 24.08 0.27
N ARG A 315 -17.98 24.69 -0.61
CA ARG A 315 -19.23 25.33 -0.23
C ARG A 315 -20.19 24.34 0.44
N VAL A 316 -20.44 23.18 -0.18
CA VAL A 316 -21.38 22.17 0.36
C VAL A 316 -20.88 21.66 1.72
N LEU A 317 -19.57 21.40 1.84
CA LEU A 317 -18.99 20.91 3.08
C LEU A 317 -19.11 21.96 4.21
N LEU A 318 -18.80 23.22 3.94
CA LEU A 318 -18.94 24.32 4.93
C LEU A 318 -20.38 24.58 5.34
N GLU A 319 -21.34 24.44 4.42
CA GLU A 319 -22.76 24.68 4.68
C GLU A 319 -23.45 23.55 5.46
N ARG A 320 -23.01 22.29 5.28
CA ARG A 320 -23.82 21.13 5.72
C ARG A 320 -23.11 20.17 6.66
N PHE A 321 -21.76 20.19 6.74
CA PHE A 321 -20.99 19.17 7.45
C PHE A 321 -20.23 19.72 8.65
N SER A 322 -20.90 20.59 9.44
CA SER A 322 -20.28 21.08 10.70
C SER A 322 -19.90 19.94 11.63
N GLY A 323 -18.72 20.03 12.24
CA GLY A 323 -18.14 19.00 13.11
C GLY A 323 -17.41 17.85 12.40
N TRP A 324 -17.53 17.73 11.07
CA TRP A 324 -16.86 16.66 10.33
C TRP A 324 -15.39 16.98 10.06
N ARG A 325 -14.56 15.92 10.08
CA ARG A 325 -13.20 16.00 9.53
C ARG A 325 -13.26 15.83 8.01
N VAL A 326 -12.38 16.54 7.31
CA VAL A 326 -12.25 16.47 5.86
C VAL A 326 -10.81 16.24 5.48
N ALA A 327 -10.56 15.28 4.58
CA ALA A 327 -9.25 14.98 4.03
C ALA A 327 -9.32 14.97 2.49
N ILE A 328 -8.59 15.88 1.84
CA ILE A 328 -8.56 16.01 0.37
C ILE A 328 -7.16 15.72 -0.14
N ALA A 329 -7.03 14.70 -0.99
CA ALA A 329 -5.80 14.38 -1.69
C ALA A 329 -5.72 15.14 -3.02
N THR A 330 -4.73 16.01 -3.20
CA THR A 330 -4.52 16.73 -4.47
C THR A 330 -3.07 17.17 -4.63
N ASN A 331 -2.59 17.27 -5.88
CA ASN A 331 -1.28 17.84 -6.19
C ASN A 331 -1.30 19.35 -6.42
N SER A 332 -2.49 19.97 -6.39
CA SER A 332 -2.68 21.39 -6.68
C SER A 332 -3.07 22.17 -5.42
N HIS A 333 -2.18 23.03 -4.97
CA HIS A 333 -2.46 23.97 -3.89
C HIS A 333 -3.61 24.93 -4.20
N ASP A 334 -3.71 25.40 -5.46
CA ASP A 334 -4.76 26.31 -5.89
C ASP A 334 -6.14 25.65 -5.83
N LEU A 335 -6.26 24.37 -6.20
CA LEU A 335 -7.49 23.61 -6.08
C LEU A 335 -7.88 23.41 -4.60
N ALA A 336 -6.93 23.06 -3.73
CA ALA A 336 -7.20 22.98 -2.30
C ALA A 336 -7.69 24.31 -1.74
N ARG A 337 -7.02 25.42 -2.05
CA ARG A 337 -7.45 26.78 -1.63
C ARG A 337 -8.82 27.17 -2.16
N ALA A 338 -9.20 26.72 -3.35
CA ALA A 338 -10.51 27.02 -3.95
C ALA A 338 -11.68 26.48 -3.14
N THR A 339 -11.47 25.46 -2.30
CA THR A 339 -12.51 24.94 -1.37
C THR A 339 -12.83 25.89 -0.23
N LYS A 340 -11.93 26.81 0.12
CA LYS A 340 -12.01 27.72 1.30
C LYS A 340 -12.10 26.98 2.65
N LEU A 341 -11.78 25.68 2.68
CA LEU A 341 -11.74 24.92 3.94
C LEU A 341 -10.59 25.36 4.82
N PRO A 342 -10.72 25.34 6.17
CA PRO A 342 -9.70 25.76 7.13
C PRO A 342 -8.66 24.65 7.34
N PHE A 343 -7.87 24.33 6.30
CA PHE A 343 -6.88 23.28 6.35
C PHE A 343 -5.77 23.53 7.38
N ASP A 344 -5.37 22.46 8.07
CA ASP A 344 -4.17 22.47 8.89
C ASP A 344 -2.95 22.85 8.02
N PRO A 345 -2.07 23.77 8.50
CA PRO A 345 -0.82 24.08 7.81
C PRO A 345 0.09 22.85 7.61
N LYS A 346 0.00 21.85 8.48
CA LYS A 346 0.76 20.60 8.39
C LYS A 346 0.07 19.63 7.43
N SER A 347 0.33 19.76 6.13
CA SER A 347 -0.13 18.79 5.12
C SER A 347 0.88 17.66 4.94
N LEU A 348 0.40 16.42 4.89
CA LEU A 348 1.20 15.26 4.51
C LEU A 348 1.51 15.29 3.00
N SER A 349 2.76 15.07 2.62
CA SER A 349 3.18 14.98 1.21
C SER A 349 3.70 13.59 0.91
N PHE A 350 3.22 12.98 -0.18
CA PHE A 350 3.58 11.63 -0.59
C PHE A 350 3.65 11.50 -2.10
N ASP A 351 4.29 10.44 -2.59
CA ASP A 351 4.37 10.16 -4.02
C ASP A 351 3.28 9.18 -4.44
N HIS A 352 2.51 9.55 -5.48
CA HIS A 352 1.47 8.72 -6.08
C HIS A 352 1.62 8.70 -7.61
N GLY A 353 1.97 7.54 -8.17
CA GLY A 353 2.13 7.37 -9.63
C GLY A 353 3.16 8.34 -10.25
N GLY A 354 4.25 8.62 -9.56
CA GLY A 354 5.28 9.55 -10.02
C GLY A 354 4.93 11.03 -9.85
N THR A 355 3.80 11.33 -9.19
CA THR A 355 3.36 12.71 -8.91
C THR A 355 3.38 12.95 -7.41
N ARG A 356 3.94 14.11 -7.00
CA ARG A 356 3.87 14.56 -5.61
C ARG A 356 2.47 15.05 -5.30
N VAL A 357 1.80 14.39 -4.35
CA VAL A 357 0.44 14.70 -3.87
C VAL A 357 0.50 15.14 -2.41
N LYS A 358 -0.44 15.98 -1.99
CA LYS A 358 -0.63 16.37 -0.60
C LYS A 358 -2.01 15.96 -0.10
N LEU A 359 -2.05 15.52 1.15
CA LEU A 359 -3.30 15.34 1.89
C LEU A 359 -3.55 16.58 2.74
N TYR A 360 -4.60 17.31 2.41
CA TYR A 360 -5.05 18.48 3.15
C TYR A 360 -6.16 18.08 4.12
N ILE A 361 -5.99 18.37 5.41
CA ILE A 361 -6.93 17.96 6.47
C ILE A 361 -7.52 19.20 7.12
N ALA A 362 -8.82 19.19 7.39
CA ALA A 362 -9.55 20.25 8.09
C ALA A 362 -10.61 19.65 9.02
N VAL A 363 -11.02 20.41 10.03
CA VAL A 363 -12.25 20.20 10.79
C VAL A 363 -13.19 21.34 10.49
N ILE A 364 -14.41 21.02 10.07
CA ILE A 364 -15.45 22.01 9.73
C ILE A 364 -16.09 22.49 11.04
N LYS A 365 -16.06 23.79 11.27
CA LYS A 365 -16.66 24.42 12.45
C LYS A 365 -18.10 24.78 12.21
#